data_b8caa7f249f8e61aa4b20fdb736f31c0
#
_entry.id   b8caa7f249f8e61aa4b20fdb736f31c0
#
_cell.length_a   1.000
_cell.length_b   1.000
_cell.length_c   1.000
_cell.angle_alpha   90.00
_cell.angle_beta   90.00
_cell.angle_gamma   90.00
#
_symmetry.space_group_name_H-M   'P 1'
#
loop_
_entity.id
_entity.type
_entity.pdbx_description
1 polymer ?
#
loop_
_entity_poly.entity_id
_entity_poly.type
_entity_poly.pdbx_seq_one_letter_code
_entity_poly.pdbx_strand_id
1 'polypeptide(L)'
;MNEVLARLDRIYRQQLEIYDRVLELADEALRLARAGRPLCELNALLSKKQRLLSEIDRLDGLAAPDRAWFREHERSATETSQLRLPVAETKRRIEDILAREREMERWILLRRESDDELLADTGAGD
;
A
#
# COMPACT_ATOMS: atom_id res chain seq x y z
N MET A 1 14.52 18.12 22.68
CA MET A 1 13.66 17.63 21.59
C MET A 1 12.27 17.37 22.13
N ASN A 2 11.25 17.69 21.37
CA ASN A 2 9.86 17.46 21.76
C ASN A 2 9.55 15.95 21.75
N GLU A 3 9.03 15.44 22.87
CA GLU A 3 8.68 14.02 22.99
C GLU A 3 7.57 13.61 22.02
N VAL A 4 6.61 14.49 21.78
CA VAL A 4 5.54 14.26 20.82
C VAL A 4 6.12 14.07 19.41
N LEU A 5 7.03 14.96 19.03
CA LEU A 5 7.69 14.87 17.72
C LEU A 5 8.48 13.57 17.58
N ALA A 6 9.18 13.17 18.63
CA ALA A 6 9.95 11.92 18.62
C ALA A 6 9.05 10.70 18.48
N ARG A 7 7.89 10.69 19.15
CA ARG A 7 6.92 9.60 19.04
C ARG A 7 6.31 9.54 17.63
N LEU A 8 5.93 10.69 17.07
CA LEU A 8 5.39 10.76 15.70
C LEU A 8 6.41 10.27 14.68
N ASP A 9 7.66 10.73 14.78
CA ASP A 9 8.72 10.30 13.89
C ASP A 9 8.91 8.78 13.94
N ARG A 10 8.91 8.20 15.14
CA ARG A 10 9.05 6.76 15.33
C ARG A 10 7.91 5.99 14.68
N ILE A 11 6.67 6.44 14.90
CA ILE A 11 5.49 5.77 14.31
C ILE A 11 5.54 5.88 12.79
N TYR A 12 5.84 7.04 12.24
CA TYR A 12 5.92 7.21 10.78
C TYR A 12 7.01 6.34 10.16
N ARG A 13 8.15 6.17 10.83
CA ARG A 13 9.20 5.27 10.35
C ARG A 13 8.78 3.80 10.41
N GLN A 14 8.06 3.41 11.44
CA GLN A 14 7.49 2.06 11.53
C GLN A 14 6.49 1.82 10.39
N GLN A 15 5.64 2.79 10.11
CA GLN A 15 4.71 2.71 8.98
C GLN A 15 5.43 2.61 7.65
N LEU A 16 6.51 3.35 7.45
CA LEU A 16 7.32 3.26 6.24
C LEU A 16 7.85 1.85 6.01
N GLU A 17 8.34 1.20 7.04
CA GLU A 17 8.79 -0.19 6.94
C GLU A 17 7.67 -1.13 6.51
N ILE A 18 6.47 -0.91 7.02
CA ILE A 18 5.30 -1.69 6.63
C ILE A 18 4.92 -1.41 5.18
N TYR A 19 4.92 -0.14 4.75
CA TYR A 19 4.66 0.21 3.36
C TYR A 19 5.69 -0.40 2.40
N ASP A 20 6.95 -0.50 2.80
CA ASP A 20 7.96 -1.18 2.00
C ASP A 20 7.60 -2.65 1.79
N ARG A 21 7.10 -3.33 2.82
CA ARG A 21 6.62 -4.71 2.71
C ARG A 21 5.40 -4.83 1.82
N VAL A 22 4.47 -3.88 1.93
CA VAL A 22 3.29 -3.84 1.05
C VAL A 22 3.72 -3.66 -0.41
N LEU A 23 4.71 -2.81 -0.65
CA LEU A 23 5.26 -2.61 -2.00
C LEU A 23 5.89 -3.89 -2.54
N GLU A 24 6.64 -4.62 -1.73
CA GLU A 24 7.20 -5.91 -2.11
C GLU A 24 6.11 -6.91 -2.51
N LEU A 25 5.02 -6.96 -1.74
CA LEU A 25 3.88 -7.82 -2.05
C LEU A 25 3.19 -7.38 -3.35
N ALA A 26 3.09 -6.08 -3.58
CA ALA A 26 2.52 -5.54 -4.82
C ALA A 26 3.36 -5.93 -6.04
N ASP A 27 4.68 -5.84 -5.93
CA ASP A 27 5.61 -6.25 -6.99
C ASP A 27 5.47 -7.76 -7.27
N GLU A 28 5.38 -8.57 -6.23
CA GLU A 28 5.20 -10.01 -6.40
C GLU A 28 3.85 -10.35 -7.03
N ALA A 29 2.78 -9.69 -6.58
CA ALA A 29 1.44 -9.88 -7.15
C ALA A 29 1.43 -9.52 -8.65
N LEU A 30 2.08 -8.43 -9.01
CA LEU A 30 2.19 -8.02 -10.40
C LEU A 30 2.95 -9.07 -11.23
N ARG A 31 4.04 -9.59 -10.70
CA ARG A 31 4.83 -10.64 -11.34
C ARG A 31 3.99 -11.89 -11.58
N LEU A 32 3.22 -12.32 -10.58
CA LEU A 32 2.34 -13.48 -10.68
C LEU A 32 1.22 -13.25 -11.70
N ALA A 33 0.63 -12.06 -11.70
CA ALA A 33 -0.42 -11.71 -12.64
C ALA A 33 0.10 -11.72 -14.08
N ARG A 34 1.28 -11.17 -14.33
CA ARG A 34 1.93 -11.20 -15.66
C ARG A 34 2.24 -12.62 -16.12
N ALA A 35 2.62 -13.47 -15.18
CA ALA A 35 2.92 -14.88 -15.47
C ALA A 35 1.67 -15.73 -15.63
N GLY A 36 0.47 -15.17 -15.48
CA GLY A 36 -0.77 -15.91 -15.59
C GLY A 36 -1.03 -16.92 -14.47
N ARG A 37 -0.46 -16.68 -13.29
CA ARG A 37 -0.61 -17.60 -12.17
C ARG A 37 -2.04 -17.63 -11.65
N PRO A 38 -2.47 -18.73 -10.98
CA PRO A 38 -3.84 -18.85 -10.47
C PRO A 38 -4.20 -17.73 -9.50
N LEU A 39 -5.47 -17.31 -9.52
CA LEU A 39 -5.96 -16.24 -8.64
C LEU A 39 -5.81 -16.58 -7.16
N CYS A 40 -5.79 -17.85 -6.78
CA CYS A 40 -5.58 -18.25 -5.38
C CYS A 40 -4.21 -17.81 -4.86
N GLU A 41 -3.18 -17.80 -5.72
CA GLU A 41 -1.85 -17.31 -5.34
C GLU A 41 -1.86 -15.79 -5.11
N LEU A 42 -2.56 -15.07 -5.98
CA LEU A 42 -2.75 -13.62 -5.83
C LEU A 42 -3.53 -13.28 -4.57
N ASN A 43 -4.59 -14.04 -4.27
CA ASN A 43 -5.40 -13.85 -3.07
C ASN A 43 -4.60 -14.09 -1.79
N ALA A 44 -3.66 -15.02 -1.79
CA ALA A 44 -2.79 -15.25 -0.64
C ALA A 44 -1.94 -14.01 -0.34
N LEU A 45 -1.42 -13.34 -1.37
CA LEU A 45 -0.67 -12.09 -1.21
C LEU A 45 -1.58 -10.97 -0.75
N LEU A 46 -2.81 -10.89 -1.26
CA LEU A 46 -3.78 -9.89 -0.84
C LEU A 46 -4.11 -10.02 0.65
N SER A 47 -4.24 -11.25 1.16
CA SER A 47 -4.47 -11.49 2.58
C SER A 47 -3.32 -10.98 3.44
N LYS A 48 -2.07 -11.19 3.00
CA LYS A 48 -0.90 -10.65 3.69
C LYS A 48 -0.91 -9.12 3.69
N LYS A 49 -1.25 -8.52 2.55
CA LYS A 49 -1.38 -7.07 2.42
C LYS A 49 -2.40 -6.52 3.42
N GLN A 50 -3.56 -7.15 3.55
CA GLN A 50 -4.62 -6.71 4.47
C GLN A 50 -4.14 -6.70 5.92
N ARG A 51 -3.35 -7.69 6.33
CA ARG A 51 -2.78 -7.71 7.68
C ARG A 51 -1.80 -6.56 7.90
N LEU A 52 -0.98 -6.24 6.91
CA LEU A 52 -0.03 -5.13 6.98
C LEU A 52 -0.77 -3.79 7.04
N LEU A 53 -1.82 -3.61 6.24
CA LEU A 53 -2.64 -2.40 6.27
C LEU A 53 -3.36 -2.22 7.62
N SER A 54 -3.82 -3.31 8.23
CA SER A 54 -4.41 -3.27 9.57
C SER A 54 -3.40 -2.79 10.62
N GLU A 55 -2.14 -3.18 10.49
CA GLU A 55 -1.08 -2.71 11.37
C GLU A 55 -0.80 -1.21 11.18
N ILE A 56 -0.85 -0.73 9.93
CA ILE A 56 -0.73 0.70 9.63
C ILE A 56 -1.87 1.47 10.31
N ASP A 57 -3.12 0.97 10.22
CA ASP A 57 -4.27 1.59 10.85
C ASP A 57 -4.12 1.63 12.37
N ARG A 58 -3.60 0.56 12.97
CA ARG A 58 -3.33 0.52 14.40
C ARG A 58 -2.33 1.61 14.81
N LEU A 59 -1.26 1.76 14.05
CA LEU A 59 -0.25 2.80 14.29
C LEU A 59 -0.82 4.20 14.10
N ASP A 60 -1.69 4.39 13.11
CA ASP A 60 -2.40 5.66 12.92
C ASP A 60 -3.23 6.03 14.14
N GLY A 61 -3.93 5.06 14.73
CA GLY A 61 -4.69 5.27 15.95
C GLY A 61 -3.81 5.69 17.11
N LEU A 62 -2.62 5.09 17.23
CA LEU A 62 -1.65 5.48 18.27
C LEU A 62 -1.08 6.87 18.04
N ALA A 63 -0.94 7.30 16.80
CA ALA A 63 -0.38 8.60 16.45
C ALA A 63 -1.40 9.74 16.54
N ALA A 64 -2.69 9.44 16.51
CA ALA A 64 -3.74 10.45 16.42
C ALA A 64 -3.68 11.51 17.53
N PRO A 65 -3.52 11.18 18.84
CA PRO A 65 -3.42 12.19 19.88
C PRO A 65 -2.20 13.10 19.70
N ASP A 66 -1.05 12.54 19.32
CA ASP A 66 0.17 13.30 19.10
C ASP A 66 0.05 14.21 17.89
N ARG A 67 -0.62 13.76 16.82
CA ARG A 67 -0.88 14.61 15.64
C ARG A 67 -1.78 15.80 16.01
N ALA A 68 -2.82 15.57 16.82
CA ALA A 68 -3.71 16.62 17.28
C ALA A 68 -2.96 17.63 18.12
N TRP A 69 -2.16 17.14 19.07
CA TRP A 69 -1.33 18.00 19.91
C TRP A 69 -0.36 18.84 19.07
N PHE A 70 0.34 18.22 18.12
CA PHE A 70 1.31 18.89 17.24
C PHE A 70 0.64 19.98 16.43
N ARG A 71 -0.55 19.72 15.91
CA ARG A 71 -1.32 20.70 15.13
C ARG A 71 -1.68 21.93 15.94
N GLU A 72 -2.06 21.73 17.19
CA GLU A 72 -2.41 22.81 18.14
C GLU A 72 -1.19 23.57 18.64
N HIS A 73 -0.05 22.90 18.76
CA HIS A 73 1.16 23.43 19.37
C HIS A 73 2.31 23.60 18.38
N GLU A 74 2.02 23.59 17.10
CA GLU A 74 3.04 23.76 16.07
C GLU A 74 3.78 25.07 16.27
N ARG A 75 5.11 25.04 16.28
CA ARG A 75 5.93 26.19 16.70
C ARG A 75 6.94 26.63 15.67
N SER A 76 7.72 25.71 15.10
CA SER A 76 8.85 26.09 14.29
C SER A 76 8.87 25.35 12.96
N ALA A 77 9.45 26.02 11.96
CA ALA A 77 9.69 25.43 10.66
C ALA A 77 10.58 24.18 10.74
N THR A 78 11.49 24.17 11.72
CA THR A 78 12.41 23.04 11.95
C THR A 78 11.64 21.80 12.40
N GLU A 79 10.70 21.95 13.34
CA GLU A 79 9.88 20.84 13.83
C GLU A 79 9.01 20.28 12.71
N THR A 80 8.36 21.16 11.95
CA THR A 80 7.57 20.77 10.78
C THR A 80 8.42 20.05 9.75
N SER A 81 9.65 20.53 9.50
CA SER A 81 10.57 19.94 8.53
C SER A 81 11.00 18.54 8.91
N GLN A 82 11.13 18.23 10.18
CA GLN A 82 11.53 16.89 10.64
C GLN A 82 10.52 15.83 10.26
N LEU A 83 9.23 16.18 10.19
CA LEU A 83 8.17 15.25 9.79
C LEU A 83 7.92 15.23 8.28
N ARG A 84 8.41 16.21 7.54
CA ARG A 84 8.20 16.28 6.08
C ARG A 84 8.76 15.08 5.33
N LEU A 85 9.97 14.70 5.67
CA LEU A 85 10.64 13.60 4.95
C LEU A 85 9.90 12.28 5.10
N PRO A 86 9.58 11.79 6.33
CA PRO A 86 8.83 10.55 6.45
C PRO A 86 7.44 10.62 5.82
N VAL A 87 6.77 11.76 5.88
CA VAL A 87 5.45 11.94 5.26
C VAL A 87 5.58 11.88 3.72
N ALA A 88 6.55 12.57 3.15
CA ALA A 88 6.79 12.56 1.71
C ALA A 88 7.17 11.16 1.21
N GLU A 89 7.99 10.45 1.95
CA GLU A 89 8.37 9.09 1.60
C GLU A 89 7.19 8.12 1.68
N THR A 90 6.33 8.26 2.67
CA THR A 90 5.10 7.48 2.79
C THR A 90 4.20 7.69 1.58
N LYS A 91 3.99 8.95 1.19
CA LYS A 91 3.20 9.29 0.01
C LYS A 91 3.76 8.63 -1.25
N ARG A 92 5.07 8.67 -1.41
CA ARG A 92 5.75 8.05 -2.55
C ARG A 92 5.53 6.54 -2.60
N ARG A 93 5.63 5.85 -1.44
CA ARG A 93 5.38 4.41 -1.38
C ARG A 93 3.93 4.09 -1.74
N ILE A 94 2.98 4.86 -1.26
CA ILE A 94 1.57 4.67 -1.58
C ILE A 94 1.35 4.83 -3.09
N GLU A 95 1.92 5.85 -3.71
CA GLU A 95 1.84 6.06 -5.16
C GLU A 95 2.42 4.88 -5.93
N ASP A 96 3.58 4.38 -5.51
CA ASP A 96 4.23 3.23 -6.13
C ASP A 96 3.39 1.95 -5.99
N ILE A 97 2.81 1.72 -4.82
CA ILE A 97 1.92 0.58 -4.58
C ILE A 97 0.71 0.65 -5.49
N LEU A 98 0.06 1.81 -5.56
CA LEU A 98 -1.12 2.01 -6.40
C LEU A 98 -0.80 1.79 -7.88
N ALA A 99 0.37 2.23 -8.33
CA ALA A 99 0.79 2.01 -9.71
C ALA A 99 0.91 0.51 -10.03
N ARG A 100 1.50 -0.29 -9.13
CA ARG A 100 1.61 -1.75 -9.32
C ARG A 100 0.25 -2.41 -9.29
N GLU A 101 -0.64 -1.99 -8.40
CA GLU A 101 -1.98 -2.55 -8.29
C GLU A 101 -2.81 -2.28 -9.55
N ARG A 102 -2.72 -1.08 -10.11
CA ARG A 102 -3.40 -0.75 -11.38
C ARG A 102 -2.89 -1.61 -12.51
N GLU A 103 -1.59 -1.82 -12.59
CA GLU A 103 -1.01 -2.66 -13.62
C GLU A 103 -1.42 -4.12 -13.44
N MET A 104 -1.42 -4.62 -12.20
CA MET A 104 -1.90 -5.97 -11.88
C MET A 104 -3.36 -6.15 -12.31
N GLU A 105 -4.22 -5.18 -12.00
CA GLU A 105 -5.63 -5.20 -12.40
C GLU A 105 -5.80 -5.28 -13.91
N ARG A 106 -4.96 -4.55 -14.66
CA ARG A 106 -4.97 -4.60 -16.11
C ARG A 106 -4.67 -6.01 -16.62
N TRP A 107 -3.68 -6.68 -16.05
CA TRP A 107 -3.33 -8.05 -16.44
C TRP A 107 -4.46 -9.03 -16.13
N ILE A 108 -5.12 -8.86 -14.98
CA ILE A 108 -6.26 -9.70 -14.60
C ILE A 108 -7.43 -9.48 -15.54
N LEU A 109 -7.74 -8.23 -15.90
CA LEU A 109 -8.81 -7.90 -16.84
C LEU A 109 -8.53 -8.47 -18.23
N LEU A 110 -7.30 -8.37 -18.72
CA LEU A 110 -6.90 -8.94 -20.00
C LEU A 110 -7.08 -10.46 -20.01
N ARG A 111 -6.76 -11.12 -18.91
CA ARG A 111 -6.97 -12.56 -18.77
C ARG A 111 -8.46 -12.90 -18.84
N ARG A 112 -9.31 -12.13 -18.15
CA ARG A 112 -10.76 -12.33 -18.17
C ARG A 112 -11.34 -12.16 -19.57
N GLU A 113 -10.92 -11.13 -20.28
CA GLU A 113 -11.35 -10.89 -21.66
C GLU A 113 -10.98 -12.06 -22.57
N SER A 114 -9.76 -12.58 -22.45
CA SER A 114 -9.31 -13.73 -23.20
C SER A 114 -10.13 -14.98 -22.87
N ASP A 115 -10.42 -15.22 -21.61
CA ASP A 115 -11.23 -16.35 -21.18
C ASP A 115 -12.67 -16.22 -21.67
N ASP A 116 -13.25 -15.02 -21.63
CA ASP A 116 -14.58 -14.73 -22.12
C ASP A 116 -14.66 -14.94 -23.65
N GLU A 117 -13.65 -14.52 -24.40
CA GLU A 117 -13.57 -14.74 -25.84
C GLU A 117 -13.50 -16.23 -26.16
N LEU A 118 -12.71 -17.00 -25.43
CA LEU A 118 -12.62 -18.44 -25.59
C LEU A 118 -13.96 -19.13 -25.33
N LEU A 119 -14.65 -18.71 -24.28
CA LEU A 119 -15.97 -19.25 -23.95
C LEU A 119 -17.01 -18.88 -25.01
N ALA A 120 -16.97 -17.65 -25.50
CA ALA A 120 -17.87 -17.19 -26.55
C ALA A 120 -17.65 -17.98 -27.83
N ASP A 121 -16.40 -18.22 -28.25
CA ASP A 121 -16.08 -19.00 -29.43
C ASP A 121 -16.55 -20.45 -29.28
N THR A 122 -16.37 -21.03 -28.10
CA THR A 122 -16.83 -22.39 -27.81
C THR A 122 -18.35 -22.48 -27.86
N GLY A 123 -19.05 -21.50 -27.25
CA GLY A 123 -20.51 -21.43 -27.27
C GLY A 123 -21.08 -21.20 -28.64
N ALA A 124 -20.41 -20.42 -29.49
CA ALA A 124 -20.87 -20.15 -30.86
C ALA A 124 -20.73 -21.38 -31.75
N GLY A 125 -19.91 -22.35 -31.39
CA GLY A 125 -19.73 -23.59 -32.14
C GLY A 125 -20.81 -24.64 -31.89
N ASP A 126 -21.62 -24.39 -30.90
CA ASP A 126 -22.71 -25.31 -30.56
C ASP A 126 -23.98 -24.97 -31.34
#